data_2d0998ebf6e025f2ae7087b8e527c6fa
#
_entry.id   2d0998ebf6e025f2ae7087b8e527c6fa
#
_cell.length_a   1.000
_cell.length_b   1.000
_cell.length_c   1.000
_cell.angle_alpha   90.00
_cell.angle_beta   90.00
_cell.angle_gamma   90.00
#
_symmetry.space_group_name_H-M   'P 1'
#
loop_
_entity.id
_entity.type
_entity.pdbx_description
1 polymer ?
#
loop_
_entity_poly.entity_id
_entity_poly.type
_entity_poly.pdbx_seq_one_letter_code
_entity_poly.pdbx_strand_id
1 'polypeptide(L)' 'MTTALAYTAVIRQDGPWWVGWVEEVPGVNAQDAICEELLESLREVLREALECNRKDALEAAGPGAEELSLIL' A
#
# COMPACT_ATOMS: atom_id res chain seq x y z
N MET A 1 7.91 -16.22 15.57
CA MET A 1 7.42 -14.85 15.74
C MET A 1 7.02 -14.26 14.39
N THR A 2 5.86 -13.75 14.32
CA THR A 2 5.37 -13.15 13.08
C THR A 2 5.79 -11.70 13.04
N THR A 3 6.52 -11.32 12.01
CA THR A 3 6.79 -9.93 11.77
C THR A 3 5.65 -9.40 10.91
N ALA A 4 4.79 -8.64 11.51
CA ALA A 4 3.78 -7.95 10.73
C ALA A 4 4.46 -6.82 9.98
N LEU A 5 4.40 -6.87 8.66
CA LEU A 5 4.80 -5.74 7.86
C LEU A 5 3.69 -4.72 7.96
N ALA A 6 3.92 -3.71 8.77
CA ALA A 6 2.98 -2.62 8.91
C ALA A 6 3.35 -1.52 7.92
N TYR A 7 2.34 -0.94 7.33
CA TYR A 7 2.49 0.23 6.48
C TYR A 7 1.95 1.44 7.20
N THR A 8 2.45 2.60 6.86
CA THR A 8 2.10 3.85 7.54
C THR A 8 1.18 4.68 6.65
N ALA A 9 -0.01 4.94 7.14
CA ALA A 9 -0.92 5.87 6.50
C ALA A 9 -0.64 7.27 7.03
N VAL A 10 -0.41 8.21 6.14
CA VAL A 10 -0.33 9.63 6.47
C VAL A 10 -1.63 10.24 6.04
N ILE A 11 -2.38 10.79 6.98
CA ILE A 11 -3.71 11.31 6.70
C ILE A 11 -3.82 12.75 7.20
N ARG A 12 -4.70 13.50 6.56
CA ARG A 12 -5.06 14.85 7.02
C ARG A 12 -6.46 15.19 6.57
N GLN A 13 -7.06 16.13 7.25
CA GLN A 13 -8.34 16.66 6.85
C GLN A 13 -8.14 17.85 5.91
N ASP A 14 -8.86 17.85 4.81
CA ASP A 14 -8.81 18.90 3.80
C ASP A 14 -10.25 19.33 3.47
N GLY A 15 -10.71 20.35 4.17
CA GLY A 15 -12.11 20.78 4.08
C GLY A 15 -13.03 19.66 4.54
N PRO A 16 -14.05 19.30 3.73
CA PRO A 16 -14.98 18.23 4.11
C PRO A 16 -14.41 16.82 3.88
N TRP A 17 -13.18 16.72 3.37
CA TRP A 17 -12.58 15.45 3.00
C TRP A 17 -11.46 15.05 3.92
N TRP A 18 -11.30 13.74 4.08
CA TRP A 18 -10.09 13.15 4.63
C TRP A 18 -9.27 12.66 3.44
N VAL A 19 -8.02 13.04 3.39
CA VAL A 19 -7.09 12.62 2.35
C VAL A 19 -5.93 11.89 2.98
N GLY A 20 -5.37 10.92 2.25
CA GLY A 20 -4.26 10.17 2.79
C GLY A 20 -3.49 9.41 1.74
N TRP A 21 -2.34 8.93 2.15
CA TRP A 21 -1.46 8.13 1.31
C TRP A 21 -0.66 7.17 2.17
N VAL A 22 -0.05 6.20 1.53
CA VAL A 22 0.81 5.24 2.23
C VAL A 22 2.25 5.65 2.02
N GLU A 23 2.94 5.92 3.11
CA GLU A 23 4.30 6.47 3.11
C GLU A 23 5.30 5.59 2.36
N GLU A 24 5.23 4.28 2.57
CA GLU A 24 6.18 3.32 2.02
C GLU A 24 5.93 2.95 0.56
N VAL A 25 4.76 3.25 0.03
CA VAL A 25 4.38 2.83 -1.32
C VAL A 25 3.87 4.04 -2.10
N PRO A 26 4.73 4.67 -2.90
CA PRO A 26 4.32 5.84 -3.69
C PRO A 26 3.16 5.51 -4.62
N GLY A 27 2.26 6.45 -4.77
CA GLY A 27 1.10 6.31 -5.64
C GLY A 27 -0.14 5.72 -4.97
N VAL A 28 -0.01 5.19 -3.76
CA VAL A 28 -1.17 4.72 -2.99
C VAL A 28 -1.76 5.89 -2.23
N ASN A 29 -2.90 6.39 -2.69
CA ASN A 29 -3.58 7.51 -2.07
C ASN A 29 -5.09 7.34 -2.22
N ALA A 30 -5.84 8.04 -1.38
CA ALA A 30 -7.30 8.02 -1.41
C ALA A 30 -7.86 9.25 -0.71
N GLN A 31 -9.15 9.47 -0.90
CA GLN A 31 -9.87 10.49 -0.14
C GLN A 31 -11.29 9.98 0.14
N ASP A 32 -11.79 10.31 1.29
CA ASP A 32 -13.13 9.94 1.72
C ASP A 32 -13.68 10.98 2.68
N ALA A 33 -14.98 10.96 2.88
CA ALA A 33 -15.63 11.91 3.79
C ALA A 33 -15.44 11.52 5.25
N ILE A 34 -15.14 10.26 5.52
CA ILE A 34 -15.01 9.71 6.88
C ILE A 34 -13.65 9.05 7.04
N CYS A 35 -12.97 9.32 8.13
CA CYS A 35 -11.63 8.82 8.39
C CYS A 35 -11.52 7.29 8.31
N GLU A 36 -12.47 6.57 8.92
CA GLU A 36 -12.46 5.10 8.88
C GLU A 36 -12.59 4.56 7.47
N GLU A 37 -13.41 5.21 6.64
CA GLU A 37 -13.57 4.83 5.24
C GLU A 37 -12.31 5.12 4.44
N LEU A 38 -11.62 6.21 4.75
CA LEU A 38 -10.33 6.52 4.13
C LEU A 38 -9.33 5.40 4.39
N LEU A 39 -9.23 4.95 5.63
CA LEU A 39 -8.30 3.87 5.97
C LEU A 39 -8.64 2.58 5.25
N GLU A 40 -9.91 2.27 5.11
CA GLU A 40 -10.36 1.10 4.36
C GLU A 40 -9.99 1.21 2.88
N SER A 41 -10.24 2.38 2.29
CA SER A 41 -9.88 2.65 0.89
C SER A 41 -8.38 2.53 0.67
N LEU A 42 -7.58 3.05 1.60
CA LEU A 42 -6.12 2.94 1.51
C LEU A 42 -5.66 1.48 1.57
N ARG A 43 -6.29 0.66 2.42
CA ARG A 43 -5.96 -0.77 2.48
C ARG A 43 -6.22 -1.47 1.16
N GLU A 44 -7.36 -1.18 0.53
CA GLU A 44 -7.72 -1.79 -0.75
C GLU A 44 -6.73 -1.40 -1.84
N VAL A 45 -6.46 -0.10 -1.97
CA VAL A 45 -5.52 0.40 -2.98
C VAL A 45 -4.12 -0.15 -2.74
N LEU A 46 -3.71 -0.24 -1.47
CA LEU A 46 -2.42 -0.80 -1.11
C LEU A 46 -2.29 -2.27 -1.51
N ARG A 47 -3.30 -3.08 -1.23
CA ARG A 47 -3.30 -4.50 -1.62
C ARG A 47 -3.14 -4.66 -3.13
N GLU A 48 -3.88 -3.86 -3.91
CA GLU A 48 -3.79 -3.89 -5.37
C GLU A 48 -2.41 -3.45 -5.85
N ALA A 49 -1.86 -2.38 -5.27
CA ALA A 49 -0.54 -1.87 -5.64
C ALA A 49 0.56 -2.89 -5.35
N LEU A 50 0.50 -3.53 -4.19
CA LEU A 50 1.48 -4.55 -3.82
C LEU A 50 1.42 -5.75 -4.76
N GLU A 51 0.22 -6.18 -5.12
CA GLU A 51 0.06 -7.29 -6.05
C GLU A 51 0.57 -6.94 -7.45
N CYS A 52 0.28 -5.74 -7.94
CA CYS A 52 0.81 -5.26 -9.22
C CYS A 52 2.33 -5.18 -9.19
N ASN A 53 2.91 -4.63 -8.12
CA ASN A 53 4.36 -4.53 -7.98
C ASN A 53 5.01 -5.92 -7.98
N ARG A 54 4.39 -6.87 -7.32
CA ARG A 54 4.87 -8.24 -7.27
C ARG A 54 4.88 -8.87 -8.66
N LYS A 55 3.78 -8.74 -9.40
CA LYS A 55 3.68 -9.27 -10.76
C LYS A 55 4.72 -8.64 -11.68
N ASP A 56 4.86 -7.32 -11.61
CA ASP A 56 5.81 -6.59 -12.45
C ASP A 56 7.24 -7.03 -12.15
N ALA A 57 7.58 -7.21 -10.88
CA ALA A 57 8.91 -7.65 -10.48
C ALA A 57 9.21 -9.06 -10.99
N LEU A 58 8.25 -9.98 -10.88
CA LEU A 58 8.42 -11.34 -11.36
C LEU A 58 8.54 -11.41 -12.88
N GLU A 59 7.75 -10.62 -13.59
CA GLU A 59 7.85 -10.53 -15.05
C GLU A 59 9.21 -9.98 -15.49
N ALA A 60 9.67 -8.93 -14.81
CA ALA A 60 10.96 -8.31 -15.12
C ALA A 60 12.13 -9.27 -14.88
N ALA A 61 12.03 -10.08 -13.85
CA ALA A 61 13.07 -11.06 -13.52
C ALA A 61 13.10 -12.25 -14.50
N GLY A 62 11.93 -12.63 -15.00
CA GLY A 62 11.80 -13.71 -15.96
C GLY A 62 11.93 -15.11 -15.37
N PRO A 63 12.15 -16.13 -16.22
CA PRO A 63 12.23 -17.52 -15.77
C PRO A 63 13.33 -17.73 -14.75
N GLY A 64 13.04 -18.53 -13.74
CA GLY A 64 14.00 -18.83 -12.66
C GLY A 64 13.98 -17.82 -11.52
N ALA A 65 13.10 -16.83 -11.57
CA ALA A 65 12.97 -15.86 -10.49
C ALA A 65 12.52 -16.53 -9.19
N GLU A 66 13.03 -16.05 -8.08
CA GLU A 66 12.64 -16.50 -6.74
C GLU A 66 12.25 -15.31 -5.90
N GLU A 67 11.27 -15.51 -5.04
CA GLU A 67 10.86 -14.50 -4.07
C GLU A 67 11.42 -14.88 -2.70
N LEU A 68 12.14 -13.94 -2.10
CA LEU A 68 12.71 -14.12 -0.77
C LEU A 68 12.29 -12.94 0.11
N SER A 69 11.89 -13.24 1.32
CA SER A 69 11.51 -12.20 2.27
C SER A 69 12.73 -11.46 2.80
N LEU A 70 12.65 -10.15 2.80
CA LEU A 70 13.67 -9.30 3.42
C LEU A 70 13.06 -8.69 4.68
N ILE A 71 13.71 -8.91 5.80
CA ILE A 71 13.28 -8.36 7.09
C ILE A 71 14.27 -7.27 7.48
N LEU A 72 13.75 -6.09 7.76
CA LEU A 72 14.57 -4.95 8.18
C LEU A 72 14.80 -4.89 9.67
#